data_523436911d3ba197cc87a3086b2ec8a6
#
_entry.id   523436911d3ba197cc87a3086b2ec8a6
#
_cell.length_a   1.000
_cell.length_b   1.000
_cell.length_c   1.000
_cell.angle_alpha   90.00
_cell.angle_beta   90.00
_cell.angle_gamma   90.00
#
_symmetry.space_group_name_H-M   'P 1'
#
loop_
_entity.id
_entity.type
_entity.pdbx_description
1 polymer ?
#
loop_
_entity_poly.entity_id
_entity_poly.type
_entity_poly.pdbx_seq_one_letter_code
_entity_poly.pdbx_strand_id
1 'polypeptide(L)'
;LASQTTKTVIKPLLAIALLSQAFADGYDREDFYFQSYKPNTSIGFYTNKSCDFINIDHVVSLKDAYDSGAASWSTYKKRTFANDKANHVPSCGRVNSSKGSAGPKGFLRRSNDGKGLEYAIVRFCDYLQRYYAVKVEYGLSFDTNDSATFEQCGVSIG
;
A
#
# COMPACT_ATOMS: atom_id res chain seq x y z
N LEU A 1 -73.17 -10.14 -38.62
CA LEU A 1 -72.44 -10.75 -37.48
C LEU A 1 -71.03 -10.25 -37.54
N ALA A 2 -70.68 -9.23 -36.71
CA ALA A 2 -69.34 -8.65 -36.63
C ALA A 2 -68.60 -9.34 -35.53
N SER A 3 -67.46 -9.94 -35.88
CA SER A 3 -66.52 -10.54 -34.93
C SER A 3 -65.61 -9.41 -34.35
N GLN A 4 -65.71 -9.19 -33.06
CA GLN A 4 -64.79 -8.30 -32.35
C GLN A 4 -63.55 -9.06 -31.93
N THR A 5 -62.43 -8.72 -32.53
CA THR A 5 -61.13 -9.20 -32.14
C THR A 5 -60.56 -8.34 -30.98
N THR A 6 -60.53 -8.89 -29.78
CA THR A 6 -59.91 -8.27 -28.61
C THR A 6 -58.38 -8.29 -28.78
N LYS A 7 -57.78 -7.10 -28.94
CA LYS A 7 -56.32 -6.97 -28.92
C LYS A 7 -55.84 -6.93 -27.47
N THR A 8 -55.15 -8.00 -27.04
CA THR A 8 -54.47 -8.04 -25.76
C THR A 8 -53.21 -7.19 -25.85
N VAL A 9 -53.18 -6.08 -25.13
CA VAL A 9 -52.01 -5.23 -25.00
C VAL A 9 -51.13 -5.80 -23.88
N ILE A 10 -50.03 -6.44 -24.29
CA ILE A 10 -49.00 -6.90 -23.35
C ILE A 10 -48.14 -5.67 -23.03
N LYS A 11 -48.23 -5.18 -21.78
CA LYS A 11 -47.30 -4.17 -21.26
C LYS A 11 -45.96 -4.82 -20.99
N PRO A 12 -44.83 -4.30 -21.49
CA PRO A 12 -43.53 -4.80 -21.10
C PRO A 12 -43.25 -4.41 -19.63
N LEU A 13 -43.00 -5.40 -18.79
CA LEU A 13 -42.43 -5.18 -17.47
C LEU A 13 -41.01 -4.66 -17.67
N LEU A 14 -40.79 -3.40 -17.35
CA LEU A 14 -39.46 -2.83 -17.26
C LEU A 14 -38.79 -3.42 -16.00
N ALA A 15 -37.93 -4.41 -16.18
CA ALA A 15 -37.05 -4.90 -15.13
C ALA A 15 -35.99 -3.81 -14.87
N ILE A 16 -36.20 -3.04 -13.81
CA ILE A 16 -35.15 -2.14 -13.29
C ILE A 16 -34.12 -3.02 -12.66
N ALA A 17 -33.05 -3.30 -13.38
CA ALA A 17 -31.84 -3.87 -12.80
C ALA A 17 -31.23 -2.82 -11.85
N LEU A 18 -31.43 -3.01 -10.55
CA LEU A 18 -30.67 -2.30 -9.52
C LEU A 18 -29.22 -2.78 -9.63
N LEU A 19 -28.41 -2.06 -10.43
CA LEU A 19 -26.97 -2.13 -10.31
C LEU A 19 -26.63 -1.58 -8.91
N SER A 20 -26.42 -2.48 -7.96
CA SER A 20 -25.71 -2.14 -6.73
C SER A 20 -24.30 -1.74 -7.14
N GLN A 21 -24.06 -0.43 -7.28
CA GLN A 21 -22.71 0.08 -7.31
C GLN A 21 -22.14 -0.20 -5.92
N ALA A 22 -21.33 -1.25 -5.81
CA ALA A 22 -20.42 -1.39 -4.70
C ALA A 22 -19.47 -0.20 -4.84
N PHE A 23 -19.67 0.84 -4.02
CA PHE A 23 -18.65 1.83 -3.80
C PHE A 23 -17.47 1.04 -3.23
N ALA A 24 -16.39 0.91 -4.01
CA ALA A 24 -15.13 0.44 -3.47
C ALA A 24 -14.75 1.46 -2.38
N ASP A 25 -14.81 1.03 -1.12
CA ASP A 25 -14.34 1.84 -0.02
C ASP A 25 -12.91 2.26 -0.35
N GLY A 26 -12.66 3.57 -0.40
CA GLY A 26 -11.35 4.11 -0.67
C GLY A 26 -10.36 3.73 0.45
N TYR A 27 -9.07 3.94 0.21
CA TYR A 27 -8.06 3.74 1.24
C TYR A 27 -8.32 4.64 2.44
N ASP A 28 -8.42 4.05 3.61
CA ASP A 28 -8.38 4.73 4.90
C ASP A 28 -7.29 4.07 5.77
N ARG A 29 -6.34 4.89 6.22
CA ARG A 29 -5.25 4.44 7.09
C ARG A 29 -5.79 3.85 8.41
N GLU A 30 -6.86 4.42 8.95
CA GLU A 30 -7.43 4.02 10.23
C GLU A 30 -8.02 2.61 10.21
N ASP A 31 -8.42 2.10 9.04
CA ASP A 31 -8.89 0.73 8.87
C ASP A 31 -7.85 -0.33 9.25
N PHE A 32 -6.57 0.05 9.27
CA PHE A 32 -5.47 -0.84 9.64
C PHE A 32 -5.20 -0.88 11.14
N TYR A 33 -5.78 0.02 11.91
CA TYR A 33 -5.65 0.04 13.38
C TYR A 33 -4.19 -0.04 13.86
N PHE A 34 -3.31 0.74 13.26
CA PHE A 34 -1.91 0.77 13.67
C PHE A 34 -1.76 1.42 15.05
N GLN A 35 -1.13 0.69 15.97
CA GLN A 35 -0.75 1.20 17.28
C GLN A 35 0.70 1.68 17.24
N SER A 36 0.89 2.98 17.12
CA SER A 36 2.21 3.58 17.10
C SER A 36 2.96 3.39 18.43
N TYR A 37 4.25 3.29 18.34
CA TYR A 37 5.13 3.21 19.51
C TYR A 37 6.44 3.96 19.22
N LYS A 38 7.17 4.29 20.29
CA LYS A 38 8.44 4.99 20.17
C LYS A 38 9.57 3.99 19.93
N PRO A 39 10.44 4.18 18.91
CA PRO A 39 11.64 3.36 18.73
C PRO A 39 12.62 3.50 19.90
N ASN A 40 13.38 2.45 20.17
CA ASN A 40 14.47 2.45 21.18
C ASN A 40 15.80 2.99 20.65
N THR A 41 15.80 3.76 19.59
CA THR A 41 16.99 4.30 18.96
C THR A 41 16.69 5.69 18.41
N SER A 42 17.72 6.51 18.29
CA SER A 42 17.68 7.76 17.54
C SER A 42 18.27 7.65 16.13
N ILE A 43 18.73 6.46 15.74
CA ILE A 43 19.36 6.23 14.43
C ILE A 43 18.30 5.72 13.44
N GLY A 44 18.11 6.46 12.33
CA GLY A 44 17.23 6.06 11.24
C GLY A 44 17.78 4.89 10.45
N PHE A 45 16.94 3.90 10.15
CA PHE A 45 17.31 2.70 9.41
C PHE A 45 17.82 3.00 8.00
N TYR A 46 17.14 3.86 7.28
CA TYR A 46 17.45 4.10 5.86
C TYR A 46 18.74 4.85 5.63
N THR A 47 19.00 5.85 6.44
CA THR A 47 20.16 6.75 6.28
C THR A 47 21.33 6.42 7.18
N ASN A 48 21.10 5.59 8.20
CA ASN A 48 22.07 5.29 9.27
C ASN A 48 22.61 6.55 9.97
N LYS A 49 21.75 7.57 10.11
CA LYS A 49 22.06 8.84 10.76
C LYS A 49 21.18 9.07 11.97
N SER A 50 21.69 9.86 12.92
CA SER A 50 20.89 10.35 14.04
C SER A 50 19.76 11.27 13.57
N CYS A 51 18.61 11.12 14.19
CA CYS A 51 17.40 11.88 13.86
C CYS A 51 17.06 12.87 14.97
N ASP A 52 16.64 14.08 14.59
CA ASP A 52 16.01 15.03 15.53
C ASP A 52 14.65 14.53 15.99
N PHE A 53 13.91 13.91 15.07
CA PHE A 53 12.62 13.26 15.31
C PHE A 53 12.61 11.90 14.61
N ILE A 54 12.24 10.87 15.36
CA ILE A 54 12.19 9.50 14.86
C ILE A 54 10.82 8.87 15.11
N ASN A 55 10.32 8.14 14.14
CA ASN A 55 9.09 7.36 14.25
C ASN A 55 9.24 5.98 13.63
N ILE A 56 8.21 5.17 13.75
CA ILE A 56 8.13 3.86 13.09
C ILE A 56 7.61 4.07 11.68
N ASP A 57 8.34 3.55 10.71
CA ASP A 57 7.89 3.44 9.32
C ASP A 57 7.51 2.01 8.98
N HIS A 58 6.46 1.86 8.17
CA HIS A 58 6.13 0.60 7.54
C HIS A 58 6.98 0.44 6.27
N VAL A 59 7.79 -0.61 6.21
CA VAL A 59 8.64 -0.91 5.05
C VAL A 59 7.79 -1.02 3.78
N VAL A 60 6.73 -1.83 3.82
CA VAL A 60 5.60 -1.76 2.88
C VAL A 60 4.53 -0.88 3.52
N SER A 61 4.31 0.31 2.97
CA SER A 61 3.34 1.24 3.55
C SER A 61 1.93 0.66 3.54
N LEU A 62 1.07 1.15 4.42
CA LEU A 62 -0.32 0.68 4.48
C LEU A 62 -1.06 0.96 3.16
N LYS A 63 -0.79 2.10 2.53
CA LYS A 63 -1.36 2.45 1.22
C LYS A 63 -0.85 1.54 0.11
N ASP A 64 0.46 1.24 0.09
CA ASP A 64 1.05 0.31 -0.87
C ASP A 64 0.47 -1.10 -0.71
N ALA A 65 0.32 -1.57 0.53
CA ALA A 65 -0.35 -2.83 0.81
C ALA A 65 -1.80 -2.83 0.31
N TYR A 66 -2.54 -1.76 0.58
CA TYR A 66 -3.92 -1.60 0.10
C TYR A 66 -4.00 -1.74 -1.42
N ASP A 67 -3.14 -1.01 -2.15
CA ASP A 67 -3.10 -1.00 -3.61
C ASP A 67 -2.62 -2.32 -4.22
N SER A 68 -1.91 -3.14 -3.45
CA SER A 68 -1.35 -4.43 -3.92
C SER A 68 -2.08 -5.67 -3.39
N GLY A 69 -3.26 -5.50 -2.81
CA GLY A 69 -4.14 -6.62 -2.43
C GLY A 69 -4.85 -6.48 -1.08
N ALA A 70 -4.37 -5.62 -0.18
CA ALA A 70 -4.95 -5.50 1.15
C ALA A 70 -6.36 -4.86 1.17
N ALA A 71 -6.78 -4.23 0.09
CA ALA A 71 -8.14 -3.67 -0.04
C ALA A 71 -9.22 -4.72 0.27
N SER A 72 -9.00 -5.98 -0.11
CA SER A 72 -9.93 -7.08 0.10
C SER A 72 -9.75 -7.84 1.42
N TRP A 73 -8.77 -7.46 2.25
CA TRP A 73 -8.51 -8.15 3.50
C TRP A 73 -9.58 -7.87 4.56
N SER A 74 -9.75 -8.82 5.47
CA SER A 74 -10.51 -8.60 6.71
C SER A 74 -9.84 -7.52 7.57
N THR A 75 -10.61 -6.89 8.44
CA THR A 75 -10.09 -5.96 9.46
C THR A 75 -9.01 -6.61 10.32
N TYR A 76 -9.18 -7.87 10.68
CA TYR A 76 -8.18 -8.63 11.44
C TYR A 76 -6.84 -8.72 10.71
N LYS A 77 -6.84 -9.07 9.42
CA LYS A 77 -5.61 -9.19 8.63
C LYS A 77 -4.95 -7.83 8.41
N LYS A 78 -5.73 -6.76 8.17
CA LYS A 78 -5.20 -5.39 8.08
C LYS A 78 -4.51 -4.98 9.37
N ARG A 79 -5.13 -5.24 10.53
CA ARG A 79 -4.55 -4.94 11.84
C ARG A 79 -3.28 -5.75 12.10
N THR A 80 -3.27 -7.05 11.79
CA THR A 80 -2.09 -7.90 11.93
C THR A 80 -0.92 -7.37 11.12
N PHE A 81 -1.16 -7.00 9.86
CA PHE A 81 -0.15 -6.42 8.98
C PHE A 81 0.42 -5.12 9.53
N ALA A 82 -0.45 -4.18 9.93
CA ALA A 82 -0.02 -2.87 10.40
C ALA A 82 0.81 -2.93 11.68
N ASN A 83 0.60 -3.95 12.52
CA ASN A 83 1.28 -4.11 13.80
C ASN A 83 2.38 -5.18 13.79
N ASP A 84 2.68 -5.74 12.62
CA ASP A 84 3.76 -6.71 12.45
C ASP A 84 5.12 -6.01 12.42
N LYS A 85 5.95 -6.29 13.42
CA LYS A 85 7.27 -5.69 13.56
C LYS A 85 8.24 -6.07 12.45
N ALA A 86 8.00 -7.17 11.72
CA ALA A 86 8.77 -7.51 10.53
C ALA A 86 8.65 -6.43 9.43
N ASN A 87 7.56 -5.66 9.44
CA ASN A 87 7.31 -4.54 8.54
C ASN A 87 7.66 -3.18 9.13
N HIS A 88 8.34 -3.13 10.27
CA HIS A 88 8.64 -1.88 10.98
C HIS A 88 10.15 -1.59 11.00
N VAL A 89 10.50 -0.34 10.75
CA VAL A 89 11.85 0.18 10.96
C VAL A 89 11.78 1.56 11.61
N PRO A 90 12.77 1.92 12.43
CA PRO A 90 12.90 3.30 12.90
C PRO A 90 13.34 4.20 11.74
N SER A 91 12.66 5.32 11.56
CA SER A 91 12.97 6.26 10.47
C SER A 91 12.95 7.70 10.95
N CYS A 92 13.93 8.49 10.51
CA CYS A 92 13.89 9.94 10.71
C CYS A 92 12.60 10.50 10.12
N GLY A 93 11.92 11.37 10.84
CA GLY A 93 10.61 11.89 10.46
C GLY A 93 10.57 12.53 9.08
N ARG A 94 11.63 13.29 8.71
CA ARG A 94 11.74 13.90 7.38
C ARG A 94 11.89 12.87 6.27
N VAL A 95 12.69 11.83 6.47
CA VAL A 95 12.88 10.73 5.52
C VAL A 95 11.59 9.95 5.36
N ASN A 96 10.91 9.65 6.47
CA ASN A 96 9.62 8.96 6.46
C ASN A 96 8.55 9.75 5.69
N SER A 97 8.46 11.07 5.92
CA SER A 97 7.55 11.95 5.18
C SER A 97 7.89 11.99 3.69
N SER A 98 9.16 12.02 3.33
CA SER A 98 9.63 11.99 1.93
C SER A 98 9.29 10.67 1.26
N LYS A 99 9.52 9.54 1.94
CA LYS A 99 9.15 8.21 1.44
C LYS A 99 7.64 8.10 1.21
N GLY A 100 6.84 8.52 2.18
CA GLY A 100 5.39 8.42 2.10
C GLY A 100 4.95 7.00 1.81
N SER A 101 4.07 6.83 0.83
CA SER A 101 3.57 5.53 0.39
C SER A 101 4.37 4.90 -0.75
N ALA A 102 5.53 5.46 -1.12
CA ALA A 102 6.31 4.96 -2.24
C ALA A 102 6.86 3.55 -2.00
N GLY A 103 6.90 2.75 -3.07
CA GLY A 103 7.70 1.55 -3.15
C GLY A 103 9.17 1.86 -3.44
N PRO A 104 10.03 0.84 -3.64
CA PRO A 104 11.48 1.03 -3.74
C PRO A 104 11.93 2.03 -4.80
N LYS A 105 11.40 1.94 -6.02
CA LYS A 105 11.77 2.87 -7.10
C LYS A 105 11.37 4.31 -6.78
N GLY A 106 10.16 4.51 -6.31
CA GLY A 106 9.66 5.82 -5.92
C GLY A 106 10.43 6.41 -4.74
N PHE A 107 10.84 5.60 -3.80
CA PHE A 107 11.66 6.04 -2.66
C PHE A 107 13.03 6.53 -3.12
N LEU A 108 13.71 5.77 -3.99
CA LEU A 108 14.97 6.24 -4.60
C LEU A 108 14.81 7.58 -5.30
N ARG A 109 13.77 7.74 -6.08
CA ARG A 109 13.50 9.00 -6.78
C ARG A 109 13.28 10.16 -5.81
N ARG A 110 12.51 9.94 -4.74
CA ARG A 110 12.20 10.96 -3.74
C ARG A 110 13.40 11.34 -2.88
N SER A 111 14.36 10.43 -2.71
CA SER A 111 15.58 10.70 -1.94
C SER A 111 16.50 11.74 -2.56
N ASN A 112 16.32 12.01 -3.86
CA ASN A 112 17.13 12.96 -4.63
C ASN A 112 16.29 13.67 -5.71
N ASP A 113 15.20 14.31 -5.28
CA ASP A 113 14.23 14.94 -6.18
C ASP A 113 14.44 16.47 -6.34
N GLY A 114 15.46 17.01 -5.72
CA GLY A 114 15.78 18.45 -5.79
C GLY A 114 14.86 19.36 -4.97
N LYS A 115 14.02 18.79 -4.08
CA LYS A 115 13.07 19.58 -3.26
C LYS A 115 13.64 20.07 -1.92
N GLY A 116 14.97 20.01 -1.75
CA GLY A 116 15.66 20.56 -0.59
C GLY A 116 15.88 19.58 0.57
N LEU A 117 15.36 18.37 0.50
CA LEU A 117 15.72 17.27 1.39
C LEU A 117 16.32 16.14 0.56
N GLU A 118 17.64 16.10 0.50
CA GLU A 118 18.37 15.05 -0.18
C GLU A 118 19.06 14.17 0.84
N TYR A 119 18.99 12.86 0.66
CA TYR A 119 19.59 11.88 1.55
C TYR A 119 19.96 10.61 0.77
N ALA A 120 20.98 9.90 1.25
CA ALA A 120 21.33 8.60 0.73
C ALA A 120 20.60 7.50 1.50
N ILE A 121 19.99 6.57 0.79
CA ILE A 121 19.44 5.36 1.39
C ILE A 121 20.55 4.32 1.43
N VAL A 122 21.36 4.37 2.47
CA VAL A 122 22.60 3.55 2.58
C VAL A 122 22.32 2.06 2.77
N ARG A 123 21.10 1.70 3.23
CA ARG A 123 20.63 0.32 3.38
C ARG A 123 19.55 -0.05 2.37
N PHE A 124 19.69 0.41 1.15
CA PHE A 124 18.66 0.22 0.13
C PHE A 124 18.35 -1.26 -0.13
N CYS A 125 19.36 -2.11 -0.29
CA CYS A 125 19.11 -3.53 -0.54
C CYS A 125 18.56 -4.27 0.70
N ASP A 126 18.96 -3.89 1.91
CA ASP A 126 18.33 -4.41 3.14
C ASP A 126 16.85 -4.04 3.19
N TYR A 127 16.54 -2.79 2.90
CA TYR A 127 15.15 -2.32 2.80
C TYR A 127 14.36 -3.10 1.74
N LEU A 128 14.91 -3.23 0.54
CA LEU A 128 14.24 -3.89 -0.58
C LEU A 128 13.99 -5.38 -0.28
N GLN A 129 14.94 -6.07 0.33
CA GLN A 129 14.78 -7.47 0.74
C GLN A 129 13.69 -7.64 1.80
N ARG A 130 13.60 -6.72 2.77
CA ARG A 130 12.51 -6.70 3.76
C ARG A 130 11.16 -6.41 3.10
N TYR A 131 11.13 -5.44 2.19
CA TYR A 131 9.93 -5.11 1.40
C TYR A 131 9.43 -6.33 0.64
N TYR A 132 10.32 -7.02 -0.06
CA TYR A 132 10.01 -8.25 -0.76
C TYR A 132 9.47 -9.33 0.18
N ALA A 133 10.16 -9.60 1.28
CA ALA A 133 9.77 -10.64 2.24
C ALA A 133 8.39 -10.37 2.85
N VAL A 134 8.09 -9.13 3.20
CA VAL A 134 6.78 -8.73 3.73
C VAL A 134 5.68 -8.95 2.69
N LYS A 135 5.91 -8.53 1.44
CA LYS A 135 4.92 -8.76 0.38
C LYS A 135 4.64 -10.24 0.13
N VAL A 136 5.68 -11.07 0.11
CA VAL A 136 5.54 -12.52 -0.04
C VAL A 136 4.76 -13.13 1.12
N GLU A 137 5.12 -12.78 2.35
CA GLU A 137 4.46 -13.28 3.57
C GLU A 137 2.95 -13.00 3.57
N TYR A 138 2.56 -11.80 3.13
CA TYR A 138 1.16 -11.38 3.12
C TYR A 138 0.43 -11.63 1.79
N GLY A 139 1.09 -12.23 0.81
CA GLY A 139 0.50 -12.51 -0.50
C GLY A 139 0.13 -11.25 -1.29
N LEU A 140 0.89 -10.17 -1.10
CA LEU A 140 0.71 -8.91 -1.85
C LEU A 140 1.35 -9.02 -3.24
N SER A 141 0.74 -8.35 -4.23
CA SER A 141 1.25 -8.36 -5.60
C SER A 141 2.43 -7.40 -5.79
N PHE A 142 3.22 -7.64 -6.82
CA PHE A 142 4.30 -6.77 -7.27
C PHE A 142 3.94 -6.01 -8.55
N ASP A 143 2.66 -5.93 -8.90
CA ASP A 143 2.19 -5.37 -10.17
C ASP A 143 2.58 -3.90 -10.36
N THR A 144 2.73 -3.15 -9.27
CA THR A 144 3.13 -1.74 -9.29
C THR A 144 4.64 -1.55 -9.11
N ASN A 145 5.40 -2.63 -8.98
CA ASN A 145 6.84 -2.60 -8.75
C ASN A 145 7.63 -2.74 -10.06
N ASP A 146 8.82 -2.18 -10.06
CA ASP A 146 9.76 -2.20 -11.17
C ASP A 146 10.79 -3.31 -10.97
N SER A 147 10.79 -4.34 -11.82
CA SER A 147 11.68 -5.49 -11.68
C SER A 147 13.16 -5.13 -11.75
N ALA A 148 13.55 -4.15 -12.57
CA ALA A 148 14.94 -3.72 -12.66
C ALA A 148 15.47 -3.16 -11.32
N THR A 149 14.64 -2.45 -10.57
CA THR A 149 14.99 -1.96 -9.23
C THR A 149 15.28 -3.11 -8.25
N PHE A 150 14.49 -4.18 -8.31
CA PHE A 150 14.69 -5.37 -7.48
C PHE A 150 15.93 -6.17 -7.88
N GLU A 151 16.17 -6.31 -9.18
CA GLU A 151 17.33 -7.02 -9.72
C GLU A 151 18.68 -6.40 -9.29
N GLN A 152 18.71 -5.08 -9.08
CA GLN A 152 19.90 -4.39 -8.53
C GLN A 152 20.34 -4.96 -7.17
N CYS A 153 19.42 -5.53 -6.41
CA CYS A 153 19.68 -6.15 -5.11
C CYS A 153 19.62 -7.69 -5.15
N GLY A 154 19.65 -8.29 -6.34
CA GLY A 154 19.61 -9.73 -6.52
C GLY A 154 18.25 -10.36 -6.24
N VAL A 155 17.16 -9.60 -6.32
CA VAL A 155 15.80 -10.07 -6.09
C VAL A 155 15.02 -10.10 -7.40
N SER A 156 14.39 -11.24 -7.72
CA SER A 156 13.52 -11.40 -8.88
C SER A 156 12.06 -11.36 -8.44
N ILE A 157 11.24 -10.55 -9.11
CA ILE A 157 9.79 -10.42 -8.81
C ILE A 157 8.88 -10.86 -9.97
N GLY A 158 9.41 -11.53 -10.97
CA GLY A 158 8.57 -12.09 -12.04
C GLY A 158 9.13 -11.99 -13.40
#